data_67750118559d2fcde78feb6c18a17d86
#
_entry.id   67750118559d2fcde78feb6c18a17d86
#
_cell.length_a   1.000
_cell.length_b   1.000
_cell.length_c   1.000
_cell.angle_alpha   90.00
_cell.angle_beta   90.00
_cell.angle_gamma   90.00
#
_symmetry.space_group_name_H-M   'P 1'
#
loop_
_entity.id
_entity.type
_entity.pdbx_description
1 polymer ?
#
loop_
_entity_poly.entity_id
_entity_poly.type
_entity_poly.pdbx_seq_one_letter_code
_entity_poly.pdbx_strand_id
1 'polypeptide(L)'
;MSAVADLEAGISLGIYEKALRSGPLAVSGNRVDGEAWRVFLDQVPRAGFSFLDLSIDESPEREARLEWDAAACRRVRDAADAVGTDIGGICLSIHRRIGPGSADPAVRRRAREVMARGLQVCHDLGVPVIQIAGYYCYYEDPGPDAERWYGELLADAVPMAARLGVVMGIENVDGTDVTSNRKAMEFG
;
A
#
# COMPACT_ATOMS: atom_id res chain seq x y z
N MET A 1 23.73 14.75 7.97
CA MET A 1 24.34 13.41 8.06
C MET A 1 23.93 12.69 6.79
N SER A 2 24.83 12.11 6.08
CA SER A 2 24.61 11.59 4.73
C SER A 2 23.96 10.21 4.81
N ALA A 3 22.91 9.96 4.03
CA ALA A 3 22.30 8.62 3.85
C ALA A 3 23.34 7.54 3.43
N VAL A 4 24.47 7.94 2.88
CA VAL A 4 25.59 7.05 2.53
C VAL A 4 26.22 6.36 3.76
N ALA A 5 26.20 7.02 4.93
CA ALA A 5 26.75 6.43 6.16
C ALA A 5 25.89 5.27 6.71
N ASP A 6 24.59 5.29 6.41
CA ASP A 6 23.65 4.25 6.86
C ASP A 6 23.72 3.00 5.97
N LEU A 7 24.12 3.15 4.70
CA LEU A 7 24.37 2.03 3.78
C LEU A 7 25.59 1.22 4.20
N GLU A 8 26.62 1.86 4.77
CA GLU A 8 27.80 1.15 5.32
C GLU A 8 27.45 0.30 6.55
N ALA A 9 26.36 0.62 7.25
CA ALA A 9 25.86 -0.15 8.38
C ALA A 9 24.92 -1.32 7.97
N GLY A 10 24.69 -1.53 6.67
CA GLY A 10 23.79 -2.58 6.16
C GLY A 10 22.30 -2.25 6.37
N ILE A 11 21.96 -0.99 6.60
CA ILE A 11 20.58 -0.51 6.74
C ILE A 11 20.10 0.00 5.39
N SER A 12 18.96 -0.51 4.91
CA SER A 12 18.27 0.03 3.73
C SER A 12 17.25 1.08 4.16
N LEU A 13 17.33 2.27 3.55
CA LEU A 13 16.41 3.37 3.81
C LEU A 13 15.39 3.46 2.68
N GLY A 14 14.11 3.49 3.05
CA GLY A 14 12.99 3.73 2.14
C GLY A 14 12.42 5.12 2.22
N ILE A 15 11.72 5.52 1.18
CA ILE A 15 10.95 6.75 1.14
C ILE A 15 9.51 6.48 0.70
N TYR A 16 8.57 7.14 1.34
CA TYR A 16 7.18 7.07 0.91
C TYR A 16 6.94 8.00 -0.28
N GLU A 17 6.27 7.54 -1.33
CA GLU A 17 6.13 8.28 -2.58
C GLU A 17 5.60 9.71 -2.43
N LYS A 18 4.75 9.95 -1.42
CA LYS A 18 4.18 11.28 -1.16
C LYS A 18 5.21 12.29 -0.63
N ALA A 19 6.36 11.82 -0.17
CA ALA A 19 7.46 12.68 0.28
C ALA A 19 8.38 13.11 -0.88
N LEU A 20 8.29 12.45 -2.04
CA LEU A 20 8.98 12.87 -3.24
C LEU A 20 8.24 14.05 -3.89
N ARG A 21 9.01 15.02 -4.42
CA ARG A 21 8.43 16.16 -5.14
C ARG A 21 7.93 15.69 -6.51
N SER A 22 6.62 15.79 -6.69
CA SER A 22 5.89 15.71 -7.96
C SER A 22 6.36 14.65 -8.95
N GLY A 23 5.66 13.56 -9.01
CA GLY A 23 5.60 12.76 -10.23
C GLY A 23 4.19 12.87 -10.80
N PRO A 24 4.02 13.15 -12.07
CA PRO A 24 2.75 13.05 -12.74
C PRO A 24 2.46 11.58 -12.98
N LEU A 25 2.04 10.92 -11.94
CA LEU A 25 1.61 9.53 -12.06
C LEU A 25 0.10 9.47 -12.31
N ALA A 26 -0.40 10.53 -12.95
CA ALA A 26 -1.75 10.58 -13.47
C ALA A 26 -1.89 9.51 -14.56
N VAL A 27 -2.40 8.37 -14.15
CA VAL A 27 -2.71 7.28 -15.05
C VAL A 27 -4.15 6.90 -14.80
N SER A 28 -4.98 6.95 -15.82
CA SER A 28 -6.31 6.38 -15.74
C SER A 28 -6.24 4.90 -16.11
N GLY A 29 -6.64 4.04 -15.18
CA GLY A 29 -6.69 2.59 -15.39
C GLY A 29 -5.33 1.96 -15.71
N ASN A 30 -5.26 1.06 -16.69
CA ASN A 30 -4.07 0.31 -17.09
C ASN A 30 -3.04 1.11 -17.92
N ARG A 31 -3.24 2.41 -18.07
CA ARG A 31 -2.30 3.25 -18.83
C ARG A 31 -1.12 3.67 -17.96
N VAL A 32 -0.09 2.85 -17.94
CA VAL A 32 1.19 3.15 -17.29
C VAL A 32 2.20 3.61 -18.35
N ASP A 33 2.68 4.83 -18.21
CA ASP A 33 3.83 5.34 -18.97
C ASP A 33 5.12 4.95 -18.26
N GLY A 34 5.81 3.94 -18.78
CA GLY A 34 7.05 3.44 -18.20
C GLY A 34 8.18 4.47 -18.12
N GLU A 35 8.25 5.39 -19.09
CA GLU A 35 9.27 6.45 -19.06
C GLU A 35 8.98 7.49 -17.97
N ALA A 36 7.73 7.89 -17.80
CA ALA A 36 7.33 8.77 -16.69
C ALA A 36 7.63 8.12 -15.33
N TRP A 37 7.37 6.82 -15.21
CA TRP A 37 7.71 6.07 -14.00
C TRP A 37 9.22 5.99 -13.77
N ARG A 38 10.02 5.76 -14.83
CA ARG A 38 11.47 5.75 -14.75
C ARG A 38 12.02 7.08 -14.24
N VAL A 39 11.54 8.19 -14.77
CA VAL A 39 11.94 9.54 -14.34
C VAL A 39 11.54 9.80 -12.89
N PHE A 40 10.37 9.33 -12.46
CA PHE A 40 9.92 9.46 -11.08
C PHE A 40 10.77 8.63 -10.12
N LEU A 41 10.99 7.35 -10.43
CA LEU A 41 11.72 6.42 -9.58
C LEU A 41 13.22 6.78 -9.47
N ASP A 42 13.82 7.38 -10.51
CA ASP A 42 15.21 7.86 -10.49
C ASP A 42 15.48 8.94 -9.43
N GLN A 43 14.42 9.57 -8.88
CA GLN A 43 14.57 10.51 -7.75
C GLN A 43 14.94 9.79 -6.44
N VAL A 44 14.59 8.52 -6.28
CA VAL A 44 14.80 7.75 -5.05
C VAL A 44 16.30 7.59 -4.75
N PRO A 45 17.13 7.00 -5.61
CA PRO A 45 18.55 6.86 -5.36
C PRO A 45 19.27 8.23 -5.34
N ARG A 46 18.81 9.22 -6.13
CA ARG A 46 19.37 10.60 -6.07
C ARG A 46 19.12 11.28 -4.73
N ALA A 47 18.03 10.92 -4.04
CA ALA A 47 17.74 11.40 -2.68
C ALA A 47 18.44 10.58 -1.59
N GLY A 48 19.17 9.52 -1.94
CA GLY A 48 19.92 8.67 -1.01
C GLY A 48 19.09 7.54 -0.39
N PHE A 49 17.95 7.19 -1.00
CA PHE A 49 17.11 6.07 -0.56
C PHE A 49 17.31 4.84 -1.45
N SER A 50 17.05 3.66 -0.90
CA SER A 50 17.20 2.38 -1.58
C SER A 50 15.90 1.88 -2.19
N PHE A 51 14.76 2.22 -1.59
CA PHE A 51 13.45 1.76 -2.03
C PHE A 51 12.37 2.81 -1.84
N LEU A 52 11.27 2.59 -2.54
CA LEU A 52 10.07 3.43 -2.49
C LEU A 52 8.88 2.60 -2.01
N ASP A 53 8.09 3.13 -1.07
CA ASP A 53 6.77 2.60 -0.77
C ASP A 53 5.70 3.38 -1.54
N LEU A 54 4.87 2.63 -2.27
CA LEU A 54 3.75 3.16 -3.03
C LEU A 54 2.50 3.33 -2.16
N SER A 55 1.53 4.08 -2.66
CA SER A 55 0.23 4.26 -2.02
C SER A 55 -0.92 3.87 -2.95
N ILE A 56 -1.94 3.24 -2.39
CA ILE A 56 -3.28 3.18 -2.97
C ILE A 56 -4.18 3.94 -2.00
N ASP A 57 -4.57 5.16 -2.39
CA ASP A 57 -5.29 6.08 -1.53
C ASP A 57 -6.49 6.72 -2.25
N GLU A 58 -7.08 7.73 -1.61
CA GLU A 58 -8.29 8.40 -2.04
C GLU A 58 -8.11 9.32 -3.25
N SER A 59 -6.87 9.58 -3.68
CA SER A 59 -6.64 10.36 -4.90
C SER A 59 -6.99 9.52 -6.14
N PRO A 60 -7.64 10.11 -7.15
CA PRO A 60 -8.05 9.37 -8.35
C PRO A 60 -6.89 8.63 -9.02
N GLU A 61 -5.71 9.24 -9.03
CA GLU A 61 -4.50 8.68 -9.66
C GLU A 61 -4.00 7.43 -8.94
N ARG A 62 -4.07 7.41 -7.59
CA ARG A 62 -3.60 6.26 -6.80
C ARG A 62 -4.67 5.22 -6.60
N GLU A 63 -5.94 5.62 -6.53
CA GLU A 63 -7.06 4.67 -6.57
C GLU A 63 -7.07 3.87 -7.88
N ALA A 64 -6.75 4.52 -9.02
CA ALA A 64 -6.69 3.88 -10.32
C ALA A 64 -5.68 2.72 -10.40
N ARG A 65 -4.74 2.62 -9.46
CA ARG A 65 -3.81 1.48 -9.35
C ARG A 65 -4.52 0.16 -9.03
N LEU A 66 -5.70 0.21 -8.44
CA LEU A 66 -6.54 -0.98 -8.26
C LEU A 66 -6.98 -1.61 -9.59
N GLU A 67 -6.93 -0.85 -10.69
CA GLU A 67 -7.26 -1.33 -12.03
C GLU A 67 -6.04 -1.86 -12.81
N TRP A 68 -4.83 -1.78 -12.27
CA TRP A 68 -3.62 -2.23 -12.95
C TRP A 68 -3.67 -3.74 -13.21
N ASP A 69 -3.43 -4.12 -14.45
CA ASP A 69 -3.21 -5.50 -14.83
C ASP A 69 -1.71 -5.89 -14.70
N ALA A 70 -1.41 -7.15 -14.90
CA ALA A 70 -0.04 -7.64 -14.84
C ALA A 70 0.91 -6.94 -15.84
N ALA A 71 0.41 -6.42 -16.96
CA ALA A 71 1.21 -5.70 -17.93
C ALA A 71 1.53 -4.28 -17.46
N ALA A 72 0.57 -3.61 -16.81
CA ALA A 72 0.79 -2.32 -16.17
C ALA A 72 1.83 -2.44 -15.03
N CYS A 73 1.66 -3.45 -14.17
CA CYS A 73 2.59 -3.73 -13.07
C CYS A 73 4.01 -4.03 -13.60
N ARG A 74 4.15 -4.82 -14.66
CA ARG A 74 5.46 -5.07 -15.28
C ARG A 74 6.14 -3.79 -15.75
N ARG A 75 5.42 -2.87 -16.42
CA ARG A 75 6.00 -1.59 -16.86
C ARG A 75 6.53 -0.74 -15.71
N VAL A 76 5.87 -0.75 -14.55
CA VAL A 76 6.36 -0.04 -13.35
C VAL A 76 7.60 -0.74 -12.79
N ARG A 77 7.59 -2.06 -12.71
CA ARG A 77 8.74 -2.85 -12.24
C ARG A 77 9.94 -2.67 -13.15
N ASP A 78 9.76 -2.80 -14.47
CA ASP A 78 10.85 -2.59 -15.44
C ASP A 78 11.45 -1.18 -15.34
N ALA A 79 10.63 -0.18 -15.03
CA ALA A 79 11.08 1.18 -14.80
C ALA A 79 11.89 1.31 -13.49
N ALA A 80 11.50 0.60 -12.44
CA ALA A 80 12.21 0.53 -11.16
C ALA A 80 13.58 -0.15 -11.32
N ASP A 81 13.59 -1.30 -11.98
CA ASP A 81 14.80 -2.07 -12.27
C ASP A 81 15.82 -1.23 -13.09
N ALA A 82 15.33 -0.47 -14.08
CA ALA A 82 16.17 0.37 -14.93
C ALA A 82 16.91 1.49 -14.19
N VAL A 83 16.46 1.87 -13.01
CA VAL A 83 17.09 2.93 -12.17
C VAL A 83 17.64 2.39 -10.85
N GLY A 84 17.56 1.09 -10.61
CA GLY A 84 18.07 0.45 -9.39
C GLY A 84 17.28 0.84 -8.14
N THR A 85 15.97 1.02 -8.27
CA THR A 85 15.07 1.36 -7.16
C THR A 85 14.13 0.19 -6.89
N ASP A 86 14.13 -0.32 -5.67
CA ASP A 86 13.15 -1.32 -5.25
C ASP A 86 11.81 -0.67 -4.88
N ILE A 87 10.71 -1.40 -5.08
CA ILE A 87 9.41 -1.06 -4.52
C ILE A 87 9.21 -1.94 -3.29
N GLY A 88 9.32 -1.34 -2.10
CA GLY A 88 9.36 -2.06 -0.83
C GLY A 88 7.99 -2.51 -0.32
N GLY A 89 6.98 -1.67 -0.50
CA GLY A 89 5.64 -1.90 0.02
C GLY A 89 4.55 -1.10 -0.69
N ILE A 90 3.31 -1.46 -0.40
CA ILE A 90 2.12 -0.68 -0.76
C ILE A 90 1.33 -0.32 0.49
N CYS A 91 1.13 0.97 0.75
CA CYS A 91 0.22 1.45 1.78
C CYS A 91 -1.21 1.52 1.21
N LEU A 92 -2.10 0.68 1.74
CA LEU A 92 -3.51 0.61 1.32
C LEU A 92 -4.37 1.59 2.13
N SER A 93 -4.09 2.89 2.03
CA SER A 93 -4.76 3.92 2.82
C SER A 93 -6.13 4.35 2.27
N ILE A 94 -6.57 3.82 1.14
CA ILE A 94 -7.92 4.05 0.59
C ILE A 94 -9.03 3.55 1.53
N HIS A 95 -8.74 2.62 2.43
CA HIS A 95 -9.65 2.18 3.48
C HIS A 95 -10.07 3.31 4.42
N ARG A 96 -9.41 4.47 4.37
CA ARG A 96 -9.87 5.69 5.04
C ARG A 96 -11.26 6.11 4.55
N ARG A 97 -11.48 6.10 3.24
CA ARG A 97 -12.78 6.42 2.62
C ARG A 97 -13.71 5.20 2.53
N ILE A 98 -13.14 4.01 2.39
CA ILE A 98 -13.88 2.75 2.23
C ILE A 98 -13.63 1.90 3.47
N GLY A 99 -14.25 2.30 4.58
CA GLY A 99 -14.01 1.72 5.91
C GLY A 99 -14.43 0.25 5.99
N PRO A 100 -13.51 -0.67 6.33
CA PRO A 100 -13.85 -2.09 6.47
C PRO A 100 -14.84 -2.40 7.61
N GLY A 101 -14.90 -1.52 8.62
CA GLY A 101 -15.84 -1.60 9.74
C GLY A 101 -17.12 -0.76 9.56
N SER A 102 -17.37 -0.22 8.37
CA SER A 102 -18.55 0.62 8.09
C SER A 102 -19.87 -0.09 8.43
N ALA A 103 -20.84 0.66 8.93
CA ALA A 103 -22.20 0.18 9.13
C ALA A 103 -22.89 -0.21 7.81
N ASP A 104 -22.50 0.43 6.69
CA ASP A 104 -23.02 0.11 5.36
C ASP A 104 -22.39 -1.19 4.80
N PRO A 105 -23.19 -2.25 4.57
CA PRO A 105 -22.68 -3.49 3.99
C PRO A 105 -22.15 -3.32 2.55
N ALA A 106 -22.56 -2.31 1.81
CA ALA A 106 -22.03 -2.05 0.47
C ALA A 106 -20.59 -1.51 0.56
N VAL A 107 -20.31 -0.64 1.54
CA VAL A 107 -18.96 -0.15 1.82
C VAL A 107 -18.06 -1.31 2.25
N ARG A 108 -18.50 -2.19 3.15
CA ARG A 108 -17.73 -3.36 3.58
C ARG A 108 -17.43 -4.33 2.42
N ARG A 109 -18.38 -4.56 1.51
CA ARG A 109 -18.10 -5.36 0.29
C ARG A 109 -17.02 -4.71 -0.56
N ARG A 110 -17.13 -3.39 -0.77
CA ARG A 110 -16.12 -2.64 -1.54
C ARG A 110 -14.75 -2.68 -0.85
N ALA A 111 -14.69 -2.62 0.47
CA ALA A 111 -13.43 -2.76 1.22
C ALA A 111 -12.76 -4.14 0.97
N ARG A 112 -13.54 -5.22 0.92
CA ARG A 112 -13.02 -6.56 0.57
C ARG A 112 -12.49 -6.63 -0.86
N GLU A 113 -13.20 -6.02 -1.82
CA GLU A 113 -12.73 -5.95 -3.21
C GLU A 113 -11.42 -5.17 -3.32
N VAL A 114 -11.33 -4.03 -2.63
CA VAL A 114 -10.13 -3.20 -2.56
C VAL A 114 -8.95 -3.99 -1.97
N MET A 115 -9.16 -4.70 -0.87
CA MET A 115 -8.14 -5.55 -0.26
C MET A 115 -7.65 -6.61 -1.24
N ALA A 116 -8.56 -7.34 -1.88
CA ALA A 116 -8.21 -8.39 -2.84
C ALA A 116 -7.45 -7.82 -4.05
N ARG A 117 -7.86 -6.67 -4.57
CA ARG A 117 -7.15 -5.99 -5.66
C ARG A 117 -5.79 -5.47 -5.23
N GLY A 118 -5.68 -4.90 -4.04
CA GLY A 118 -4.41 -4.44 -3.47
C GLY A 118 -3.39 -5.59 -3.35
N LEU A 119 -3.81 -6.72 -2.84
CA LEU A 119 -2.98 -7.95 -2.77
C LEU A 119 -2.53 -8.43 -4.14
N GLN A 120 -3.44 -8.42 -5.14
CA GLN A 120 -3.10 -8.81 -6.51
C GLN A 120 -2.08 -7.85 -7.13
N VAL A 121 -2.25 -6.54 -6.92
CA VAL A 121 -1.29 -5.52 -7.40
C VAL A 121 0.07 -5.71 -6.75
N CYS A 122 0.14 -5.99 -5.44
CA CYS A 122 1.41 -6.32 -4.77
C CYS A 122 2.10 -7.51 -5.45
N HIS A 123 1.37 -8.60 -5.66
CA HIS A 123 1.90 -9.80 -6.31
C HIS A 123 2.42 -9.49 -7.73
N ASP A 124 1.62 -8.81 -8.56
CA ASP A 124 1.96 -8.51 -9.95
C ASP A 124 3.14 -7.53 -10.07
N LEU A 125 3.31 -6.64 -9.09
CA LEU A 125 4.47 -5.78 -8.95
C LEU A 125 5.71 -6.50 -8.39
N GLY A 126 5.56 -7.66 -7.77
CA GLY A 126 6.63 -8.33 -7.01
C GLY A 126 6.92 -7.67 -5.66
N VAL A 127 5.96 -6.94 -5.10
CA VAL A 127 6.09 -6.22 -3.83
C VAL A 127 5.74 -7.15 -2.67
N PRO A 128 6.61 -7.29 -1.66
CA PRO A 128 6.45 -8.30 -0.62
C PRO A 128 5.45 -7.92 0.49
N VAL A 129 5.14 -6.63 0.66
CA VAL A 129 4.37 -6.14 1.81
C VAL A 129 3.23 -5.24 1.38
N ILE A 130 2.05 -5.48 1.95
CA ILE A 130 0.93 -4.52 1.95
C ILE A 130 0.70 -4.01 3.37
N GLN A 131 0.75 -2.70 3.56
CA GLN A 131 0.44 -2.04 4.81
C GLN A 131 -1.05 -1.73 4.87
N ILE A 132 -1.69 -2.14 5.94
CA ILE A 132 -3.13 -1.96 6.21
C ILE A 132 -3.26 -1.01 7.39
N ALA A 133 -4.03 0.05 7.21
CA ALA A 133 -4.23 1.01 8.28
C ALA A 133 -5.07 0.43 9.43
N GLY A 134 -4.70 0.76 10.65
CA GLY A 134 -5.29 0.25 11.88
C GLY A 134 -6.51 1.06 12.35
N TYR A 135 -7.44 1.36 11.43
CA TYR A 135 -8.73 1.95 11.77
C TYR A 135 -9.86 1.14 11.12
N TYR A 136 -10.96 0.98 11.87
CA TYR A 136 -12.14 0.29 11.38
C TYR A 136 -12.95 1.18 10.45
N CYS A 137 -13.13 2.45 10.85
CA CYS A 137 -13.73 3.54 10.09
C CYS A 137 -12.93 4.82 10.34
N TYR A 138 -12.74 5.65 9.33
CA TYR A 138 -11.98 6.89 9.49
C TYR A 138 -12.88 8.13 9.48
N TYR A 139 -13.88 8.19 8.58
CA TYR A 139 -14.75 9.32 8.41
C TYR A 139 -16.15 9.14 9.01
N GLU A 140 -16.42 8.01 9.66
CA GLU A 140 -17.67 7.73 10.34
C GLU A 140 -17.38 7.17 11.74
N ASP A 141 -18.30 7.38 12.67
CA ASP A 141 -18.19 6.79 14.00
C ASP A 141 -18.31 5.27 13.89
N PRO A 142 -17.35 4.51 14.43
CA PRO A 142 -17.41 3.05 14.39
C PRO A 142 -18.61 2.55 15.22
N GLY A 143 -19.44 1.76 14.59
CA GLY A 143 -20.52 1.06 15.30
C GLY A 143 -19.98 -0.09 16.16
N PRO A 144 -20.84 -0.71 17.01
CA PRO A 144 -20.43 -1.76 17.96
C PRO A 144 -19.84 -3.01 17.28
N ASP A 145 -20.13 -3.23 16.01
CA ASP A 145 -19.65 -4.36 15.24
C ASP A 145 -18.41 -4.03 14.36
N ALA A 146 -17.94 -2.80 14.34
CA ALA A 146 -16.90 -2.34 13.42
C ALA A 146 -15.60 -3.14 13.56
N GLU A 147 -15.16 -3.43 14.78
CA GLU A 147 -14.00 -4.26 15.06
C GLU A 147 -14.15 -5.68 14.49
N ARG A 148 -15.32 -6.28 14.70
CA ARG A 148 -15.62 -7.62 14.17
C ARG A 148 -15.55 -7.64 12.65
N TRP A 149 -16.16 -6.68 11.96
CA TRP A 149 -16.11 -6.59 10.49
C TRP A 149 -14.71 -6.35 9.95
N TYR A 150 -13.91 -5.54 10.65
CA TYR A 150 -12.50 -5.35 10.31
C TYR A 150 -11.72 -6.66 10.43
N GLY A 151 -11.90 -7.40 11.54
CA GLY A 151 -11.28 -8.70 11.73
C GLY A 151 -11.71 -9.73 10.68
N GLU A 152 -13.00 -9.76 10.32
CA GLU A 152 -13.51 -10.62 9.24
C GLU A 152 -12.84 -10.32 7.89
N LEU A 153 -12.66 -9.03 7.54
CA LEU A 153 -11.94 -8.64 6.32
C LEU A 153 -10.51 -9.17 6.33
N LEU A 154 -9.80 -9.04 7.44
CA LEU A 154 -8.42 -9.53 7.55
C LEU A 154 -8.37 -11.05 7.44
N ALA A 155 -9.25 -11.76 8.15
CA ALA A 155 -9.35 -13.23 8.10
C ALA A 155 -9.66 -13.75 6.68
N ASP A 156 -10.54 -13.06 5.93
CA ASP A 156 -10.84 -13.38 4.53
C ASP A 156 -9.63 -13.14 3.60
N ALA A 157 -8.79 -12.13 3.92
CA ALA A 157 -7.64 -11.76 3.10
C ALA A 157 -6.41 -12.66 3.30
N VAL A 158 -6.19 -13.18 4.52
CA VAL A 158 -5.00 -13.98 4.88
C VAL A 158 -4.74 -15.15 3.92
N PRO A 159 -5.73 -16.02 3.57
CA PRO A 159 -5.47 -17.12 2.63
C PRO A 159 -5.08 -16.64 1.22
N MET A 160 -5.58 -15.49 0.80
CA MET A 160 -5.22 -14.90 -0.49
C MET A 160 -3.79 -14.34 -0.44
N ALA A 161 -3.47 -13.58 0.60
CA ALA A 161 -2.13 -13.03 0.82
C ALA A 161 -1.07 -14.15 0.83
N ALA A 162 -1.33 -15.23 1.56
CA ALA A 162 -0.45 -16.40 1.62
C ALA A 162 -0.23 -17.04 0.23
N ARG A 163 -1.28 -17.21 -0.57
CA ARG A 163 -1.16 -17.75 -1.94
C ARG A 163 -0.37 -16.84 -2.87
N LEU A 164 -0.49 -15.52 -2.69
CA LEU A 164 0.20 -14.51 -3.49
C LEU A 164 1.61 -14.21 -3.00
N GLY A 165 2.03 -14.74 -1.85
CA GLY A 165 3.33 -14.49 -1.25
C GLY A 165 3.48 -13.05 -0.71
N VAL A 166 2.37 -12.41 -0.31
CA VAL A 166 2.34 -11.04 0.20
C VAL A 166 2.14 -11.06 1.71
N VAL A 167 2.97 -10.33 2.43
CA VAL A 167 2.84 -10.12 3.87
C VAL A 167 1.87 -8.97 4.13
N MET A 168 0.89 -9.19 5.02
CA MET A 168 -0.03 -8.16 5.47
C MET A 168 0.52 -7.55 6.77
N GLY A 169 0.88 -6.26 6.74
CA GLY A 169 1.33 -5.50 7.90
C GLY A 169 0.24 -4.56 8.40
N ILE A 170 -0.18 -4.71 9.66
CA ILE A 170 -1.15 -3.79 10.28
C ILE A 170 -0.38 -2.63 10.91
N GLU A 171 -0.68 -1.41 10.47
CA GLU A 171 -0.15 -0.20 11.07
C GLU A 171 -0.95 0.15 12.33
N ASN A 172 -0.28 0.20 13.47
CA ASN A 172 -0.87 0.81 14.65
C ASN A 172 -0.75 2.33 14.56
N VAL A 173 -1.88 3.02 14.67
CA VAL A 173 -1.98 4.46 14.51
C VAL A 173 -2.51 5.08 15.80
N ASP A 174 -1.81 6.07 16.33
CA ASP A 174 -2.22 6.76 17.56
C ASP A 174 -3.57 7.48 17.37
N GLY A 175 -4.43 7.36 18.36
CA GLY A 175 -5.78 7.94 18.32
C GLY A 175 -6.77 7.20 17.40
N THR A 176 -6.45 5.99 16.95
CA THR A 176 -7.35 5.13 16.14
C THR A 176 -7.68 3.83 16.85
N ASP A 177 -8.35 2.91 16.14
CA ASP A 177 -8.85 1.65 16.73
C ASP A 177 -7.74 0.68 17.09
N VAL A 178 -6.67 0.61 16.27
CA VAL A 178 -5.49 -0.23 16.52
C VAL A 178 -4.35 0.64 17.02
N THR A 179 -4.30 0.89 18.33
CA THR A 179 -3.36 1.85 18.95
C THR A 179 -2.06 1.21 19.45
N SER A 180 -1.92 -0.11 19.38
CA SER A 180 -0.74 -0.81 19.89
C SER A 180 -0.45 -2.10 19.15
N ASN A 181 0.82 -2.55 19.20
CA ASN A 181 1.21 -3.84 18.63
C ASN A 181 0.43 -5.00 19.25
N ARG A 182 0.09 -4.93 20.55
CA ARG A 182 -0.73 -5.95 21.21
C ARG A 182 -2.12 -6.02 20.57
N LYS A 183 -2.76 -4.87 20.30
CA LYS A 183 -4.07 -4.82 19.65
C LYS A 183 -3.98 -5.34 18.19
N ALA A 184 -2.92 -5.01 17.48
CA ALA A 184 -2.69 -5.54 16.13
C ALA A 184 -2.57 -7.08 16.13
N MET A 185 -1.92 -7.67 17.13
CA MET A 185 -1.75 -9.11 17.25
C MET A 185 -3.06 -9.87 17.57
N GLU A 186 -4.13 -9.20 17.98
CA GLU A 186 -5.45 -9.83 18.18
C GLU A 186 -6.10 -10.24 16.84
N PHE A 187 -5.59 -9.72 15.72
CA PHE A 187 -6.06 -10.02 14.36
C PHE A 187 -5.17 -10.97 13.56
N GLY A 188 -4.03 -11.42 14.14
CA GLY A 188 -3.03 -12.28 13.50
C GLY A 188 -3.22 -13.78 13.70
#